data_6f3a28d79cc91c41927ef859b73320d7
#
_entry.id   6f3a28d79cc91c41927ef859b73320d7
#
_cell.length_a   1.000
_cell.length_b   1.000
_cell.length_c   1.000
_cell.angle_alpha   90.00
_cell.angle_beta   90.00
_cell.angle_gamma   90.00
#
_symmetry.space_group_name_H-M   'P 1'
#
loop_
_entity.id
_entity.type
_entity.pdbx_description
1 polymer ?
#
loop_
_entity_poly.entity_id
_entity_poly.type
_entity_poly.pdbx_seq_one_letter_code
_entity_poly.pdbx_strand_id
1 'polypeptide(L)'
;MNAVDYFKYKKKLVPDIMKAYNKLSEMYDIIVIEGAGSPAEINLKQDDIVNMGMAKMADAPVLLVGDIDRGGVFAQLYGTVMLLDDEEKSRIKGTIINKFRGDVEILRSGLDMIENLTNVPVVGVVPYGHFMIDDEDSLSERFENKTVNVIDIAVVRFPRISNFTDFNVFECIDGVSVRYVNNVSEIGNPDMIILPGSKNTVADLLWMRENGIETAVKKVNALFSVYVAVIKCLVKKSPIQTVWKTTEVFAVWDFCRWKRSLKPKRQER
;
A
#
# COMPACT_ATOMS: atom_id res chain seq x y z
N MET A 1 -1.52 -3.54 23.31
CA MET A 1 -0.98 -4.92 23.52
C MET A 1 0.48 -4.88 23.08
N ASN A 2 1.41 -5.40 23.89
CA ASN A 2 2.81 -5.51 23.46
C ASN A 2 2.99 -6.75 22.57
N ALA A 3 4.14 -6.87 21.88
CA ALA A 3 4.38 -7.97 20.94
C ALA A 3 4.30 -9.36 21.63
N VAL A 4 4.82 -9.49 22.85
CA VAL A 4 4.84 -10.75 23.61
C VAL A 4 3.42 -11.22 23.94
N ASP A 5 2.57 -10.31 24.37
CA ASP A 5 1.17 -10.62 24.68
C ASP A 5 0.38 -10.96 23.41
N TYR A 6 0.71 -10.30 22.30
CA TYR A 6 0.10 -10.60 21.00
C TYR A 6 0.40 -12.03 20.56
N PHE A 7 1.66 -12.49 20.65
CA PHE A 7 2.01 -13.87 20.28
C PHE A 7 1.26 -14.91 21.11
N LYS A 8 1.09 -14.67 22.42
CA LYS A 8 0.30 -15.56 23.28
C LYS A 8 -1.19 -15.56 22.92
N TYR A 9 -1.71 -14.40 22.51
CA TYR A 9 -3.11 -14.25 22.13
C TYR A 9 -3.42 -14.86 20.77
N LYS A 10 -2.46 -14.83 19.85
CA LYS A 10 -2.57 -15.25 18.46
C LYS A 10 -3.18 -16.66 18.32
N LYS A 11 -2.73 -17.62 19.12
CA LYS A 11 -3.27 -19.01 19.12
C LYS A 11 -4.75 -19.10 19.50
N LYS A 12 -5.27 -18.16 20.29
CA LYS A 12 -6.68 -18.12 20.67
C LYS A 12 -7.60 -17.71 19.52
N LEU A 13 -7.03 -17.12 18.46
CA LEU A 13 -7.78 -16.70 17.28
C LEU A 13 -8.06 -17.87 16.31
N VAL A 14 -7.33 -18.97 16.42
CA VAL A 14 -7.47 -20.12 15.49
C VAL A 14 -8.91 -20.61 15.34
N PRO A 15 -9.70 -20.80 16.41
CA PRO A 15 -11.10 -21.23 16.26
C PRO A 15 -11.94 -20.23 15.44
N ASP A 16 -11.75 -18.93 15.65
CA ASP A 16 -12.48 -17.90 14.92
C ASP A 16 -12.07 -17.84 13.46
N ILE A 17 -10.76 -17.98 13.18
CA ILE A 17 -10.19 -18.05 11.81
C ILE A 17 -10.81 -19.25 11.08
N MET A 18 -10.78 -20.43 11.68
CA MET A 18 -11.32 -21.64 11.06
C MET A 18 -12.84 -21.59 10.88
N LYS A 19 -13.56 -20.95 11.80
CA LYS A 19 -14.98 -20.70 11.64
C LYS A 19 -15.28 -19.82 10.42
N ALA A 20 -14.46 -18.76 10.22
CA ALA A 20 -14.60 -17.88 9.06
C ALA A 20 -14.23 -18.61 7.76
N TYR A 21 -13.13 -19.37 7.76
CA TYR A 21 -12.70 -20.19 6.64
C TYR A 21 -13.78 -21.22 6.23
N ASN A 22 -14.31 -21.98 7.18
CA ASN A 22 -15.35 -22.99 6.90
C ASN A 22 -16.60 -22.35 6.32
N LYS A 23 -17.01 -21.16 6.82
CA LYS A 23 -18.13 -20.43 6.25
C LYS A 23 -17.88 -20.02 4.79
N LEU A 24 -16.66 -19.60 4.45
CA LEU A 24 -16.30 -19.27 3.07
C LEU A 24 -16.29 -20.52 2.19
N SER A 25 -15.81 -21.66 2.70
CA SER A 25 -15.78 -22.93 1.95
C SER A 25 -17.16 -23.51 1.65
N GLU A 26 -18.16 -23.13 2.43
CA GLU A 26 -19.57 -23.46 2.11
C GLU A 26 -20.17 -22.57 1.00
N MET A 27 -19.56 -21.42 0.74
CA MET A 27 -20.08 -20.39 -0.18
C MET A 27 -19.37 -20.35 -1.53
N TYR A 28 -18.11 -20.80 -1.57
CA TYR A 28 -17.23 -20.64 -2.75
C TYR A 28 -16.52 -21.95 -3.09
N ASP A 29 -16.44 -22.26 -4.38
CA ASP A 29 -15.74 -23.44 -4.89
C ASP A 29 -14.21 -23.27 -4.82
N ILE A 30 -13.72 -22.05 -4.84
CA ILE A 30 -12.29 -21.72 -4.78
C ILE A 30 -12.08 -20.62 -3.75
N ILE A 31 -11.14 -20.85 -2.83
CA ILE A 31 -10.69 -19.87 -1.85
C ILE A 31 -9.21 -19.61 -2.08
N VAL A 32 -8.85 -18.35 -2.30
CA VAL A 32 -7.45 -17.90 -2.36
C VAL A 32 -7.09 -17.29 -1.02
N ILE A 33 -6.02 -17.82 -0.41
CA ILE A 33 -5.53 -17.36 0.90
C ILE A 33 -4.19 -16.66 0.66
N GLU A 34 -4.10 -15.40 1.03
CA GLU A 34 -2.85 -14.64 1.00
C GLU A 34 -2.18 -14.69 2.36
N GLY A 35 -0.87 -14.99 2.37
CA GLY A 35 -0.03 -14.95 3.56
C GLY A 35 0.42 -13.51 3.88
N ALA A 36 1.11 -13.35 5.00
CA ALA A 36 1.71 -12.08 5.39
C ALA A 36 3.19 -12.26 5.77
N GLY A 37 4.04 -11.36 5.28
CA GLY A 37 5.48 -11.46 5.47
C GLY A 37 6.09 -12.65 4.73
N SER A 38 6.99 -13.38 5.40
CA SER A 38 7.67 -14.53 4.81
C SER A 38 7.37 -15.81 5.59
N PRO A 39 7.15 -16.95 4.92
CA PRO A 39 7.03 -18.25 5.59
C PRO A 39 8.37 -18.72 6.18
N ALA A 40 9.48 -18.10 5.81
CA ALA A 40 10.83 -18.43 6.28
C ALA A 40 11.25 -17.72 7.56
N GLU A 41 10.32 -17.04 8.25
CA GLU A 41 10.57 -16.42 9.57
C GLU A 41 10.70 -17.51 10.65
N ILE A 42 11.85 -18.22 10.64
CA ILE A 42 12.12 -19.41 11.48
C ILE A 42 12.01 -19.15 12.98
N ASN A 43 12.27 -17.91 13.41
CA ASN A 43 12.13 -17.45 14.79
C ASN A 43 10.66 -17.31 15.24
N LEU A 44 9.71 -17.22 14.30
CA LEU A 44 8.28 -17.07 14.56
C LEU A 44 7.46 -18.31 14.18
N LYS A 45 8.10 -19.33 13.66
CA LYS A 45 7.49 -20.52 13.08
C LYS A 45 6.52 -21.26 14.01
N GLN A 46 6.86 -21.37 15.31
CA GLN A 46 6.04 -22.10 16.28
C GLN A 46 4.64 -21.50 16.49
N ASP A 47 4.49 -20.22 16.20
CA ASP A 47 3.26 -19.48 16.38
C ASP A 47 2.68 -18.97 15.05
N ASP A 48 3.11 -19.56 13.94
CA ASP A 48 2.58 -19.22 12.62
C ASP A 48 1.13 -19.71 12.48
N ILE A 49 0.22 -18.76 12.23
CA ILE A 49 -1.20 -18.99 11.91
C ILE A 49 -1.58 -18.32 10.59
N VAL A 50 -0.60 -17.80 9.85
CA VAL A 50 -0.83 -16.91 8.69
C VAL A 50 -0.32 -17.55 7.41
N ASN A 51 0.93 -18.05 7.41
CA ASN A 51 1.57 -18.61 6.23
C ASN A 51 1.39 -20.14 6.20
N MET A 52 2.47 -20.92 6.49
CA MET A 52 2.40 -22.37 6.45
C MET A 52 1.48 -22.95 7.53
N GLY A 53 1.31 -22.25 8.66
CA GLY A 53 0.34 -22.62 9.68
C GLY A 53 -1.10 -22.55 9.18
N MET A 54 -1.46 -21.53 8.43
CA MET A 54 -2.80 -21.45 7.80
C MET A 54 -2.95 -22.50 6.69
N ALA A 55 -1.94 -22.68 5.87
CA ALA A 55 -1.95 -23.70 4.81
C ALA A 55 -2.17 -25.11 5.39
N LYS A 56 -1.57 -25.41 6.54
CA LYS A 56 -1.75 -26.66 7.26
C LYS A 56 -3.19 -26.80 7.81
N MET A 57 -3.72 -25.78 8.44
CA MET A 57 -5.08 -25.80 9.00
C MET A 57 -6.17 -25.96 7.92
N ALA A 58 -5.96 -25.32 6.76
CA ALA A 58 -6.88 -25.37 5.64
C ALA A 58 -6.64 -26.57 4.70
N ASP A 59 -5.62 -27.37 4.96
CA ASP A 59 -5.11 -28.41 4.06
C ASP A 59 -4.88 -27.91 2.62
N ALA A 60 -4.38 -26.69 2.51
CA ALA A 60 -4.23 -25.98 1.24
C ALA A 60 -2.87 -26.25 0.58
N PRO A 61 -2.82 -26.42 -0.77
CA PRO A 61 -1.58 -26.34 -1.52
C PRO A 61 -1.05 -24.90 -1.51
N VAL A 62 0.26 -24.76 -1.62
CA VAL A 62 0.93 -23.46 -1.56
C VAL A 62 1.63 -23.15 -2.87
N LEU A 63 1.45 -21.93 -3.35
CA LEU A 63 2.28 -21.34 -4.39
C LEU A 63 3.18 -20.29 -3.73
N LEU A 64 4.50 -20.52 -3.81
CA LEU A 64 5.47 -19.59 -3.24
C LEU A 64 5.83 -18.51 -4.26
N VAL A 65 5.53 -17.25 -3.93
CA VAL A 65 5.75 -16.11 -4.83
C VAL A 65 7.01 -15.36 -4.42
N GLY A 66 7.94 -15.14 -5.35
CA GLY A 66 9.14 -14.34 -5.18
C GLY A 66 9.10 -13.07 -6.02
N ASP A 67 9.48 -11.93 -5.43
CA ASP A 67 9.59 -10.64 -6.11
C ASP A 67 10.99 -10.47 -6.70
N ILE A 68 11.10 -10.42 -8.05
CA ILE A 68 12.39 -10.28 -8.75
C ILE A 68 12.88 -8.83 -8.82
N ASP A 69 12.00 -7.86 -8.68
CA ASP A 69 12.31 -6.44 -8.90
C ASP A 69 13.36 -5.92 -7.89
N ARG A 70 13.40 -6.51 -6.69
CA ARG A 70 14.39 -6.19 -5.64
C ARG A 70 15.73 -6.93 -5.78
N GLY A 71 15.85 -7.85 -6.74
CA GLY A 71 17.00 -8.71 -6.92
C GLY A 71 17.07 -9.89 -5.94
N GLY A 72 17.87 -10.90 -6.28
CA GLY A 72 18.11 -12.06 -5.43
C GLY A 72 16.96 -13.05 -5.31
N VAL A 73 15.98 -13.03 -6.20
CA VAL A 73 14.76 -13.88 -6.12
C VAL A 73 15.06 -15.37 -6.03
N PHE A 74 16.07 -15.87 -6.76
CA PHE A 74 16.45 -17.28 -6.70
C PHE A 74 16.97 -17.69 -5.32
N ALA A 75 17.78 -16.82 -4.68
CA ALA A 75 18.24 -17.05 -3.32
C ALA A 75 17.08 -17.01 -2.30
N GLN A 76 16.13 -16.10 -2.50
CA GLN A 76 14.92 -16.01 -1.66
C GLN A 76 14.07 -17.26 -1.78
N LEU A 77 13.76 -17.71 -3.00
CA LEU A 77 12.97 -18.93 -3.24
C LEU A 77 13.67 -20.16 -2.68
N TYR A 78 14.95 -20.35 -3.01
CA TYR A 78 15.75 -21.47 -2.51
C TYR A 78 15.83 -21.47 -0.99
N GLY A 79 16.23 -20.35 -0.39
CA GLY A 79 16.36 -20.22 1.05
C GLY A 79 15.04 -20.46 1.77
N THR A 80 13.93 -19.93 1.24
CA THR A 80 12.61 -20.17 1.81
C THR A 80 12.26 -21.65 1.82
N VAL A 81 12.38 -22.34 0.68
CA VAL A 81 12.08 -23.76 0.59
C VAL A 81 12.98 -24.58 1.52
N MET A 82 14.28 -24.26 1.62
CA MET A 82 15.22 -25.01 2.46
C MET A 82 15.02 -24.82 3.96
N LEU A 83 14.46 -23.69 4.39
CA LEU A 83 14.18 -23.40 5.81
C LEU A 83 12.87 -24.03 6.31
N LEU A 84 12.01 -24.49 5.41
CA LEU A 84 10.78 -25.19 5.77
C LEU A 84 11.05 -26.65 6.16
N ASP A 85 10.20 -27.25 6.99
CA ASP A 85 10.23 -28.67 7.26
C ASP A 85 9.63 -29.50 6.12
N ASP A 86 9.75 -30.83 6.18
CA ASP A 86 9.33 -31.69 5.08
C ASP A 86 7.82 -31.68 4.85
N GLU A 87 7.00 -31.52 5.91
CA GLU A 87 5.56 -31.39 5.78
C GLU A 87 5.20 -30.10 5.04
N GLU A 88 5.80 -28.98 5.43
CA GLU A 88 5.59 -27.68 4.80
C GLU A 88 6.06 -27.67 3.33
N LYS A 89 7.25 -28.23 3.08
CA LYS A 89 7.76 -28.41 1.70
C LYS A 89 6.81 -29.21 0.83
N SER A 90 6.22 -30.26 1.38
CA SER A 90 5.30 -31.11 0.63
C SER A 90 4.03 -30.36 0.17
N ARG A 91 3.68 -29.25 0.85
CA ARG A 91 2.55 -28.39 0.49
C ARG A 91 2.87 -27.43 -0.65
N ILE A 92 4.14 -27.09 -0.88
CA ILE A 92 4.53 -26.20 -1.97
C ILE A 92 4.39 -26.96 -3.29
N LYS A 93 3.45 -26.54 -4.12
CA LYS A 93 3.14 -27.16 -5.41
C LYS A 93 3.74 -26.41 -6.60
N GLY A 94 4.22 -25.19 -6.36
CA GLY A 94 4.91 -24.41 -7.38
C GLY A 94 5.50 -23.14 -6.82
N THR A 95 6.41 -22.56 -7.58
CA THR A 95 6.95 -21.23 -7.35
C THR A 95 6.52 -20.29 -8.46
N ILE A 96 6.37 -19.01 -8.15
CA ILE A 96 6.04 -17.95 -9.11
C ILE A 96 7.06 -16.84 -8.95
N ILE A 97 7.59 -16.35 -10.07
CA ILE A 97 8.43 -15.16 -10.11
C ILE A 97 7.54 -13.97 -10.50
N ASN A 98 7.42 -13.00 -9.61
CA ASN A 98 6.57 -11.82 -9.81
C ASN A 98 7.39 -10.58 -10.17
N LYS A 99 6.74 -9.63 -10.82
CA LYS A 99 7.28 -8.33 -11.26
C LYS A 99 8.46 -8.43 -12.21
N PHE A 100 8.47 -9.42 -13.08
CA PHE A 100 9.55 -9.61 -14.05
C PHE A 100 9.55 -8.51 -15.11
N ARG A 101 10.74 -7.98 -15.40
CA ARG A 101 10.96 -6.99 -16.46
C ARG A 101 11.97 -7.56 -17.45
N GLY A 102 11.61 -7.62 -18.74
CA GLY A 102 12.50 -8.05 -19.79
C GLY A 102 12.03 -9.30 -20.54
N ASP A 103 12.98 -10.00 -21.15
CA ASP A 103 12.73 -11.21 -21.94
C ASP A 103 12.83 -12.47 -21.05
N VAL A 104 11.74 -13.22 -20.97
CA VAL A 104 11.66 -14.46 -20.17
C VAL A 104 12.66 -15.52 -20.64
N GLU A 105 13.06 -15.52 -21.91
CA GLU A 105 14.05 -16.47 -22.43
C GLU A 105 15.42 -16.32 -21.74
N ILE A 106 15.79 -15.09 -21.34
CA ILE A 106 17.03 -14.87 -20.56
C ILE A 106 16.94 -15.50 -19.18
N LEU A 107 15.73 -15.59 -18.62
CA LEU A 107 15.50 -16.15 -17.28
C LEU A 107 15.45 -17.68 -17.29
N ARG A 108 15.18 -18.31 -18.45
CA ARG A 108 14.87 -19.75 -18.58
C ARG A 108 15.90 -20.66 -17.90
N SER A 109 17.19 -20.45 -18.15
CA SER A 109 18.24 -21.26 -17.51
C SER A 109 18.23 -21.17 -15.98
N GLY A 110 17.89 -19.99 -15.44
CA GLY A 110 17.74 -19.80 -14.00
C GLY A 110 16.49 -20.50 -13.45
N LEU A 111 15.41 -20.56 -14.22
CA LEU A 111 14.20 -21.31 -13.87
C LEU A 111 14.51 -22.80 -13.74
N ASP A 112 15.17 -23.39 -14.75
CA ASP A 112 15.58 -24.80 -14.74
C ASP A 112 16.50 -25.12 -13.54
N MET A 113 17.41 -24.21 -13.22
CA MET A 113 18.32 -24.37 -12.07
C MET A 113 17.58 -24.36 -10.74
N ILE A 114 16.65 -23.44 -10.52
CA ILE A 114 15.93 -23.35 -9.25
C ILE A 114 14.96 -24.53 -9.07
N GLU A 115 14.32 -25.02 -10.13
CA GLU A 115 13.51 -26.23 -10.11
C GLU A 115 14.34 -27.45 -9.67
N ASN A 116 15.52 -27.63 -10.26
CA ASN A 116 16.41 -28.70 -9.90
C ASN A 116 16.93 -28.62 -8.46
N LEU A 117 17.18 -27.41 -7.95
CA LEU A 117 17.68 -27.19 -6.59
C LEU A 117 16.60 -27.38 -5.53
N THR A 118 15.37 -27.01 -5.82
CA THR A 118 14.26 -27.03 -4.85
C THR A 118 13.38 -28.26 -4.99
N ASN A 119 13.44 -28.94 -6.12
CA ASN A 119 12.48 -29.96 -6.54
C ASN A 119 11.01 -29.47 -6.54
N VAL A 120 10.84 -28.17 -6.81
CA VAL A 120 9.54 -27.50 -6.94
C VAL A 120 9.45 -26.81 -8.29
N PRO A 121 8.41 -27.04 -9.10
CA PRO A 121 8.30 -26.45 -10.43
C PRO A 121 8.08 -24.93 -10.35
N VAL A 122 8.61 -24.18 -11.32
CA VAL A 122 8.25 -22.78 -11.56
C VAL A 122 7.01 -22.75 -12.45
N VAL A 123 5.86 -22.46 -11.86
CA VAL A 123 4.56 -22.52 -12.54
C VAL A 123 4.17 -21.21 -13.23
N GLY A 124 4.94 -20.15 -13.02
CA GLY A 124 4.68 -18.88 -13.69
C GLY A 124 5.77 -17.83 -13.49
N VAL A 125 5.89 -16.97 -14.50
CA VAL A 125 6.63 -15.71 -14.45
C VAL A 125 5.65 -14.60 -14.80
N VAL A 126 5.37 -13.75 -13.82
CA VAL A 126 4.39 -12.65 -13.97
C VAL A 126 5.14 -11.38 -14.37
N PRO A 127 4.85 -10.81 -15.52
CA PRO A 127 5.49 -9.57 -15.95
C PRO A 127 5.07 -8.42 -15.05
N TYR A 128 5.98 -7.46 -14.90
CA TYR A 128 5.65 -6.19 -14.23
C TYR A 128 4.55 -5.47 -15.02
N GLY A 129 3.53 -5.02 -14.32
CA GLY A 129 2.42 -4.30 -14.91
C GLY A 129 1.86 -3.27 -13.95
N HIS A 130 1.26 -2.22 -14.50
CA HIS A 130 0.46 -1.27 -13.73
C HIS A 130 -1.00 -1.71 -13.76
N PHE A 131 -1.52 -2.00 -12.59
CA PHE A 131 -2.92 -2.38 -12.43
C PHE A 131 -3.63 -1.27 -11.66
N MET A 132 -4.84 -0.91 -12.10
CA MET A 132 -5.69 0.05 -11.39
C MET A 132 -6.41 -0.66 -10.22
N ILE A 133 -5.62 -1.16 -9.27
CA ILE A 133 -6.09 -1.80 -8.05
C ILE A 133 -5.62 -0.92 -6.89
N ASP A 134 -6.49 -0.74 -5.89
CA ASP A 134 -6.13 0.02 -4.69
C ASP A 134 -4.99 -0.67 -3.95
N ASP A 135 -4.03 0.14 -3.50
CA ASP A 135 -2.93 -0.36 -2.68
C ASP A 135 -3.41 -0.73 -1.28
N GLU A 136 -2.95 -1.86 -0.79
CA GLU A 136 -3.36 -2.35 0.53
C GLU A 136 -2.69 -1.59 1.67
N ASP A 137 -1.42 -1.23 1.51
CA ASP A 137 -0.65 -0.65 2.59
C ASP A 137 -0.03 0.72 2.26
N SER A 138 0.40 1.42 3.31
CA SER A 138 1.02 2.75 3.23
C SER A 138 2.48 2.74 2.75
N LEU A 139 3.02 1.58 2.34
CA LEU A 139 4.37 1.43 1.78
C LEU A 139 4.36 1.39 0.23
N SER A 140 3.25 1.78 -0.36
CA SER A 140 3.05 1.81 -1.81
C SER A 140 4.12 2.61 -2.56
N GLU A 141 4.54 2.10 -3.71
CA GLU A 141 5.43 2.79 -4.66
C GLU A 141 4.83 4.10 -5.22
N ARG A 142 3.52 4.30 -5.11
CA ARG A 142 2.83 5.54 -5.51
C ARG A 142 3.36 6.77 -4.79
N PHE A 143 3.87 6.61 -3.57
CA PHE A 143 4.48 7.70 -2.83
C PHE A 143 5.77 8.24 -3.46
N GLU A 144 6.37 7.53 -4.40
CA GLU A 144 7.57 7.94 -5.12
C GLU A 144 7.26 8.71 -6.41
N ASN A 145 6.01 8.70 -6.88
CA ASN A 145 5.60 9.42 -8.08
C ASN A 145 5.65 10.94 -7.84
N LYS A 146 6.51 11.63 -8.59
CA LYS A 146 6.68 13.09 -8.56
C LYS A 146 6.33 13.75 -9.90
N THR A 147 5.66 13.03 -10.77
CA THR A 147 5.24 13.56 -12.07
C THR A 147 4.19 14.66 -11.87
N VAL A 148 4.37 15.79 -12.54
CA VAL A 148 3.43 16.92 -12.49
C VAL A 148 2.75 17.03 -13.86
N ASN A 149 1.44 16.97 -13.86
CA ASN A 149 0.58 17.16 -15.03
C ASN A 149 -0.03 18.56 -15.06
N VAL A 150 -1.05 18.75 -15.92
CA VAL A 150 -1.76 20.03 -16.07
C VAL A 150 -2.39 20.49 -14.76
N ILE A 151 -2.89 19.55 -13.95
CA ILE A 151 -3.41 19.80 -12.59
C ILE A 151 -2.53 19.01 -11.63
N ASP A 152 -1.93 19.72 -10.68
CA ASP A 152 -1.03 19.14 -9.67
C ASP A 152 -1.69 19.14 -8.31
N ILE A 153 -1.90 17.94 -7.75
CA ILE A 153 -2.46 17.73 -6.42
C ILE A 153 -1.35 17.23 -5.49
N ALA A 154 -1.01 18.03 -4.48
CA ALA A 154 -0.06 17.63 -3.44
C ALA A 154 -0.80 17.11 -2.20
N VAL A 155 -0.56 15.86 -1.84
CA VAL A 155 -1.10 15.24 -0.62
C VAL A 155 -0.01 15.20 0.44
N VAL A 156 -0.24 15.80 1.60
CA VAL A 156 0.74 15.75 2.70
C VAL A 156 0.79 14.34 3.28
N ARG A 157 1.93 13.66 3.09
CA ARG A 157 2.15 12.32 3.60
C ARG A 157 2.52 12.37 5.08
N PHE A 158 1.53 12.27 5.94
CA PHE A 158 1.75 12.12 7.38
C PHE A 158 2.42 10.79 7.71
N PRO A 159 3.27 10.71 8.76
CA PRO A 159 3.85 9.45 9.22
C PRO A 159 2.80 8.38 9.56
N ARG A 160 1.58 8.80 9.92
CA ARG A 160 0.47 7.93 10.27
C ARG A 160 -0.75 8.20 9.40
N ILE A 161 -0.50 8.47 8.12
CA ILE A 161 -1.57 8.68 7.13
C ILE A 161 -2.57 7.52 7.17
N SER A 162 -3.84 7.84 7.03
CA SER A 162 -4.91 6.86 6.87
C SER A 162 -5.70 7.12 5.59
N ASN A 163 -6.30 6.07 5.04
CA ASN A 163 -7.17 6.15 3.87
C ASN A 163 -6.50 6.87 2.68
N PHE A 164 -5.22 6.60 2.44
CA PHE A 164 -4.48 7.23 1.32
C PHE A 164 -5.05 6.80 -0.03
N THR A 165 -5.73 5.67 -0.12
CA THR A 165 -6.41 5.17 -1.32
C THR A 165 -7.60 6.03 -1.75
N ASP A 166 -8.15 6.88 -0.85
CA ASP A 166 -9.23 7.81 -1.19
C ASP A 166 -8.83 8.80 -2.32
N PHE A 167 -7.53 9.01 -2.52
CA PHE A 167 -7.02 9.95 -3.54
C PHE A 167 -6.74 9.30 -4.88
N ASN A 168 -6.80 7.96 -4.99
CA ASN A 168 -6.58 7.21 -6.23
C ASN A 168 -7.58 7.62 -7.32
N VAL A 169 -8.77 8.05 -6.94
CA VAL A 169 -9.80 8.54 -7.86
C VAL A 169 -9.30 9.72 -8.72
N PHE A 170 -8.41 10.54 -8.19
CA PHE A 170 -7.84 11.66 -8.95
C PHE A 170 -6.80 11.22 -9.98
N GLU A 171 -6.10 10.12 -9.74
CA GLU A 171 -5.13 9.54 -10.68
C GLU A 171 -5.80 8.94 -11.93
N CYS A 172 -7.08 8.60 -11.81
CA CYS A 172 -7.89 8.11 -12.94
C CYS A 172 -8.34 9.23 -13.88
N ILE A 173 -8.03 10.49 -13.60
CA ILE A 173 -8.47 11.65 -14.39
C ILE A 173 -7.31 12.11 -15.29
N ASP A 174 -7.53 12.09 -16.61
CA ASP A 174 -6.53 12.55 -17.56
C ASP A 174 -6.08 13.98 -17.28
N GLY A 175 -4.76 14.19 -17.24
CA GLY A 175 -4.16 15.50 -17.00
C GLY A 175 -4.10 15.90 -15.51
N VAL A 176 -4.50 15.03 -14.60
CA VAL A 176 -4.32 15.22 -13.15
C VAL A 176 -3.16 14.38 -12.66
N SER A 177 -2.34 14.93 -11.79
CA SER A 177 -1.31 14.23 -11.04
C SER A 177 -1.56 14.32 -9.55
N VAL A 178 -1.33 13.22 -8.85
CA VAL A 178 -1.34 13.16 -7.38
C VAL A 178 0.06 12.81 -6.94
N ARG A 179 0.65 13.65 -6.10
CA ARG A 179 1.98 13.39 -5.53
C ARG A 179 1.93 13.56 -4.02
N TYR A 180 2.61 12.65 -3.34
CA TYR A 180 2.69 12.65 -1.90
C TYR A 180 3.95 13.40 -1.46
N VAL A 181 3.80 14.35 -0.54
CA VAL A 181 4.88 15.24 -0.08
C VAL A 181 5.10 15.09 1.41
N ASN A 182 6.33 14.92 1.86
CA ASN A 182 6.68 14.76 3.26
C ASN A 182 7.71 15.78 3.77
N ASN A 183 8.17 16.66 2.89
CA ASN A 183 9.09 17.75 3.24
C ASN A 183 8.72 19.03 2.48
N VAL A 184 9.27 20.15 2.95
CA VAL A 184 8.97 21.50 2.41
C VAL A 184 9.40 21.66 0.95
N SER A 185 10.52 21.08 0.58
CA SER A 185 11.06 21.22 -0.79
C SER A 185 10.22 20.54 -1.85
N GLU A 186 9.41 19.56 -1.44
CA GLU A 186 8.53 18.81 -2.35
C GLU A 186 7.18 19.49 -2.58
N ILE A 187 6.77 20.45 -1.75
CA ILE A 187 5.46 21.10 -1.86
C ILE A 187 5.31 21.82 -3.20
N GLY A 188 6.30 22.61 -3.60
CA GLY A 188 6.25 23.36 -4.86
C GLY A 188 5.07 24.35 -4.92
N ASN A 189 4.45 24.44 -6.10
CA ASN A 189 3.29 25.29 -6.36
C ASN A 189 2.13 24.43 -6.93
N PRO A 190 1.51 23.57 -6.14
CA PRO A 190 0.40 22.75 -6.59
C PRO A 190 -0.86 23.58 -6.81
N ASP A 191 -1.77 23.07 -7.65
CA ASP A 191 -3.10 23.65 -7.81
C ASP A 191 -4.00 23.33 -6.62
N MET A 192 -3.75 22.17 -5.95
CA MET A 192 -4.47 21.75 -4.76
C MET A 192 -3.55 21.09 -3.74
N ILE A 193 -3.80 21.37 -2.45
CA ILE A 193 -3.15 20.69 -1.34
C ILE A 193 -4.19 19.93 -0.54
N ILE A 194 -3.92 18.65 -0.26
CA ILE A 194 -4.76 17.80 0.56
C ILE A 194 -4.03 17.47 1.87
N LEU A 195 -4.69 17.75 2.99
CA LEU A 195 -4.28 17.26 4.32
C LEU A 195 -5.14 16.03 4.65
N PRO A 196 -4.61 14.81 4.51
CA PRO A 196 -5.38 13.58 4.65
C PRO A 196 -5.72 13.26 6.11
N GLY A 197 -6.54 12.24 6.30
CA GLY A 197 -6.78 11.65 7.61
C GLY A 197 -5.52 11.04 8.22
N SER A 198 -5.48 10.92 9.54
CA SER A 198 -4.36 10.35 10.28
C SER A 198 -4.86 9.45 11.41
N LYS A 199 -4.15 8.36 11.67
CA LYS A 199 -4.39 7.46 12.82
C LYS A 199 -4.04 8.14 14.16
N ASN A 200 -3.22 9.21 14.14
CA ASN A 200 -2.91 10.04 15.30
C ASN A 200 -2.74 11.51 14.89
N THR A 201 -3.84 12.21 14.77
CA THR A 201 -3.93 13.59 14.27
C THR A 201 -3.08 14.58 15.06
N VAL A 202 -2.98 14.43 16.39
CA VAL A 202 -2.19 15.34 17.22
C VAL A 202 -0.70 15.18 16.95
N ALA A 203 -0.21 13.94 16.91
CA ALA A 203 1.20 13.66 16.64
C ALA A 203 1.61 14.08 15.23
N ASP A 204 0.75 13.85 14.23
CA ASP A 204 1.04 14.22 12.85
C ASP A 204 0.95 15.74 12.63
N LEU A 205 0.09 16.45 13.35
CA LEU A 205 0.08 17.91 13.33
C LEU A 205 1.35 18.52 13.97
N LEU A 206 1.84 17.95 15.07
CA LEU A 206 3.10 18.37 15.68
C LEU A 206 4.27 18.12 14.71
N TRP A 207 4.31 16.93 14.10
CA TRP A 207 5.30 16.60 13.07
C TRP A 207 5.28 17.59 11.90
N MET A 208 4.09 17.96 11.41
CA MET A 208 3.92 18.94 10.33
C MET A 208 4.48 20.32 10.70
N ARG A 209 4.35 20.73 11.97
CA ARG A 209 4.90 21.98 12.50
C ARG A 209 6.40 21.95 12.63
N GLU A 210 6.93 20.88 13.24
CA GLU A 210 8.35 20.68 13.47
C GLU A 210 9.14 20.63 12.17
N ASN A 211 8.56 20.05 11.11
CA ASN A 211 9.17 19.96 9.79
C ASN A 211 8.88 21.17 8.87
N GLY A 212 8.25 22.21 9.37
CA GLY A 212 8.00 23.45 8.62
C GLY A 212 6.91 23.34 7.55
N ILE A 213 6.32 22.17 7.36
CA ILE A 213 5.30 21.92 6.32
C ILE A 213 4.07 22.81 6.55
N GLU A 214 3.64 23.01 7.80
CA GLU A 214 2.52 23.91 8.11
C GLU A 214 2.75 25.32 7.57
N THR A 215 3.96 25.85 7.76
CA THR A 215 4.32 27.20 7.29
C THR A 215 4.38 27.27 5.77
N ALA A 216 4.92 26.25 5.12
CA ALA A 216 5.01 26.19 3.68
C ALA A 216 3.62 26.08 3.04
N VAL A 217 2.78 25.18 3.53
CA VAL A 217 1.39 25.00 3.07
C VAL A 217 0.60 26.33 3.18
N LYS A 218 0.74 27.06 4.28
CA LYS A 218 0.05 28.37 4.45
C LYS A 218 0.52 29.47 3.49
N LYS A 219 1.71 29.34 2.88
CA LYS A 219 2.25 30.33 1.93
C LYS A 219 1.84 30.04 0.49
N VAL A 220 1.47 28.81 0.18
CA VAL A 220 1.08 28.44 -1.19
C VAL A 220 -0.32 28.96 -1.48
N ASN A 221 -0.49 29.58 -2.65
CA ASN A 221 -1.82 30.00 -3.14
C ASN A 221 -2.48 28.85 -3.91
N ALA A 222 -2.95 27.85 -3.19
CA ALA A 222 -3.58 26.67 -3.74
C ALA A 222 -4.96 26.44 -3.12
N LEU A 223 -5.77 25.61 -3.78
CA LEU A 223 -7.02 25.14 -3.19
C LEU A 223 -6.69 24.16 -2.04
N PHE A 224 -7.38 24.30 -0.92
CA PHE A 224 -7.17 23.41 0.23
C PHE A 224 -8.33 22.45 0.43
N SER A 225 -8.01 21.18 0.59
CA SER A 225 -8.93 20.17 1.12
C SER A 225 -8.37 19.57 2.40
N VAL A 226 -9.17 19.52 3.44
CA VAL A 226 -8.78 18.99 4.76
C VAL A 226 -9.77 17.93 5.19
N TYR A 227 -9.30 16.72 5.43
CA TYR A 227 -10.14 15.64 5.93
C TYR A 227 -10.45 15.79 7.44
N VAL A 228 -11.67 15.45 7.81
CA VAL A 228 -12.39 15.80 9.06
C VAL A 228 -11.62 15.64 10.36
N ALA A 229 -10.71 14.68 10.48
CA ALA A 229 -9.95 14.44 11.70
C ALA A 229 -8.94 15.57 12.02
N VAL A 230 -8.34 16.17 10.99
CA VAL A 230 -7.33 17.25 11.13
C VAL A 230 -8.00 18.59 11.47
N ILE A 231 -9.20 18.84 10.98
CA ILE A 231 -9.95 20.08 11.21
C ILE A 231 -10.17 20.35 12.71
N LYS A 232 -10.55 19.35 13.49
CA LYS A 232 -10.83 19.53 14.92
C LYS A 232 -9.63 20.00 15.74
N CYS A 233 -8.42 19.66 15.34
CA CYS A 233 -7.19 20.06 16.02
C CYS A 233 -6.64 21.40 15.55
N LEU A 234 -6.82 21.76 14.28
CA LEU A 234 -6.38 23.04 13.70
C LEU A 234 -7.25 24.21 14.17
N VAL A 235 -8.55 24.00 14.33
CA VAL A 235 -9.52 25.07 14.60
C VAL A 235 -9.48 25.57 16.06
N LYS A 236 -9.05 24.75 17.03
CA LYS A 236 -9.14 25.12 18.46
C LYS A 236 -8.10 26.10 18.99
N LYS A 237 -6.99 26.41 18.28
CA LYS A 237 -5.89 27.26 18.82
C LYS A 237 -5.15 28.17 17.84
N SER A 238 -5.71 28.55 16.71
CA SER A 238 -5.00 29.41 15.76
C SER A 238 -5.87 30.55 15.24
N PRO A 239 -5.30 31.75 14.95
CA PRO A 239 -5.99 32.84 14.26
C PRO A 239 -6.47 32.49 12.84
N ILE A 240 -6.31 31.27 12.40
CA ILE A 240 -6.82 30.68 11.16
C ILE A 240 -8.37 30.66 11.09
N GLN A 241 -9.08 30.96 12.18
CA GLN A 241 -10.55 31.09 12.15
C GLN A 241 -11.09 31.99 11.04
N THR A 242 -10.28 32.92 10.52
CA THR A 242 -10.72 33.84 9.48
C THR A 242 -10.58 33.27 8.07
N VAL A 243 -9.61 32.37 7.83
CA VAL A 243 -9.38 31.76 6.51
C VAL A 243 -10.34 30.60 6.27
N TRP A 244 -10.72 29.87 7.30
CA TRP A 244 -11.56 28.68 7.20
C TRP A 244 -13.08 28.96 7.15
N LYS A 245 -13.52 30.20 7.31
CA LYS A 245 -14.94 30.57 7.16
C LYS A 245 -15.43 30.58 5.71
N THR A 246 -14.52 30.51 4.74
CA THR A 246 -14.85 30.55 3.31
C THR A 246 -14.51 29.26 2.56
N THR A 247 -13.96 28.24 3.23
CA THR A 247 -13.63 26.98 2.58
C THR A 247 -14.81 26.03 2.77
N GLU A 248 -15.68 25.99 1.78
CA GLU A 248 -16.63 24.91 1.63
C GLU A 248 -15.83 23.59 1.56
N VAL A 249 -16.22 22.62 2.37
CA VAL A 249 -15.73 21.26 2.28
C VAL A 249 -16.27 20.70 0.97
N PHE A 250 -15.49 20.79 -0.10
CA PHE A 250 -15.84 20.16 -1.35
C PHE A 250 -15.75 18.66 -1.16
N ALA A 251 -16.89 17.99 -1.08
CA ALA A 251 -16.96 16.56 -1.30
C ALA A 251 -16.45 16.28 -2.74
N VAL A 252 -15.89 15.11 -2.97
CA VAL A 252 -15.36 14.64 -4.28
C VAL A 252 -16.33 14.92 -5.44
N TRP A 253 -17.63 14.96 -5.18
CA TRP A 253 -18.70 15.31 -6.11
C TRP A 253 -18.63 16.74 -6.66
N ASP A 254 -18.09 17.70 -5.93
CA ASP A 254 -17.98 19.08 -6.37
C ASP A 254 -16.76 19.32 -7.28
N PHE A 255 -15.73 18.49 -7.21
CA PHE A 255 -14.60 18.53 -8.13
C PHE A 255 -15.02 18.24 -9.58
N CYS A 256 -15.93 17.31 -9.80
CA CYS A 256 -16.50 17.05 -11.12
C CYS A 256 -17.33 18.25 -11.65
N ARG A 257 -17.88 19.05 -10.77
CA ARG A 257 -18.60 20.28 -11.11
C ARG A 257 -17.64 21.42 -11.44
N TRP A 258 -16.52 21.50 -10.72
CA TRP A 258 -15.47 22.50 -10.92
C TRP A 258 -14.77 22.32 -12.29
N LYS A 259 -14.53 21.10 -12.77
CA LYS A 259 -13.99 20.85 -14.12
C LYS A 259 -14.85 21.45 -15.23
N ARG A 260 -16.15 21.66 -15.02
CA ARG A 260 -17.04 22.33 -15.99
C ARG A 260 -16.95 23.85 -15.95
N SER A 261 -16.42 24.45 -14.91
CA SER A 261 -16.29 25.92 -14.75
C SER A 261 -14.92 26.46 -15.16
N LEU A 262 -13.92 25.61 -15.30
CA LEU A 262 -12.61 25.96 -15.86
C LEU A 262 -12.71 26.09 -17.37
N LYS A 263 -13.17 27.26 -17.85
CA LYS A 263 -12.86 27.67 -19.22
C LYS A 263 -11.34 27.87 -19.32
N PRO A 264 -10.70 27.42 -20.40
CA PRO A 264 -9.25 27.55 -20.57
C PRO A 264 -8.87 29.02 -20.69
N LYS A 265 -8.37 29.63 -19.63
CA LYS A 265 -7.73 30.96 -19.63
C LYS A 265 -6.21 30.90 -19.77
N ARG A 266 -5.69 29.85 -20.43
CA ARG A 266 -4.25 29.77 -20.76
C ARG A 266 -4.03 29.45 -22.24
N GLN A 267 -4.56 30.30 -23.11
CA GLN A 267 -4.05 30.45 -24.46
C GLN A 267 -3.94 31.95 -24.75
N GLU A 268 -2.93 32.58 -24.15
CA GLU A 268 -2.37 33.86 -24.62
C GLU A 268 -1.15 34.16 -23.75
N ARG A 269 0.00 33.53 -24.10
CA ARG A 269 1.32 34.17 -24.16
C ARG A 269 2.35 33.21 -24.73
#